data_018b8c8efa9f51d3d4880d99add2541d
#
_entry.id   018b8c8efa9f51d3d4880d99add2541d
#
_cell.length_a   1.000
_cell.length_b   1.000
_cell.length_c   1.000
_cell.angle_alpha   90.00
_cell.angle_beta   90.00
_cell.angle_gamma   90.00
#
_symmetry.space_group_name_H-M   'P 1'
#
loop_
_entity.id
_entity.type
_entity.pdbx_description
1 polymer ?
#
loop_
_entity_poly.entity_id
_entity_poly.type
_entity_poly.pdbx_seq_one_letter_code
_entity_poly.pdbx_strand_id
1 'polypeptide(L)'
;MEISVMKEKMLKTIENLNKDFATIRTGRASSAILDRVNVEYYGFMTPLREISQISIPDAHTIMIKPYEEGAKVLAMIEKAIVDAQLGMAPNNDGSVIRLNVPSLTEERRKEFCKKIGKMSEEAKVAIRNIRRDANDQVKKDKILTEDQKRREEKEIQKVTDEMIKKIDEMTKLKEKDIMSV
;
A
#
# COMPACT_ATOMS: atom_id res chain seq x y z
N MET A 1 -4.77 10.32 -28.46
CA MET A 1 -4.10 9.36 -27.53
C MET A 1 -4.91 8.10 -27.57
N GLU A 2 -4.32 6.98 -27.89
CA GLU A 2 -5.05 5.71 -27.90
C GLU A 2 -5.64 5.43 -26.50
N ILE A 3 -6.84 4.89 -26.47
CA ILE A 3 -7.56 4.56 -25.22
C ILE A 3 -6.74 3.59 -24.36
N SER A 4 -5.99 2.69 -24.99
CA SER A 4 -5.05 1.77 -24.31
C SER A 4 -3.98 2.52 -23.51
N VAL A 5 -3.34 3.52 -24.13
CA VAL A 5 -2.30 4.34 -23.50
C VAL A 5 -2.87 5.22 -22.40
N MET A 6 -4.07 5.78 -22.61
CA MET A 6 -4.79 6.51 -21.56
C MET A 6 -5.07 5.62 -20.34
N LYS A 7 -5.60 4.43 -20.58
CA LYS A 7 -5.92 3.44 -19.52
C LYS A 7 -4.66 3.04 -18.74
N GLU A 8 -3.55 2.83 -19.42
CA GLU A 8 -2.26 2.51 -18.77
C GLU A 8 -1.79 3.65 -17.85
N LYS A 9 -1.86 4.91 -18.31
CA LYS A 9 -1.53 6.08 -17.49
C LYS A 9 -2.44 6.19 -16.26
N MET A 10 -3.72 5.94 -16.41
CA MET A 10 -4.67 5.94 -15.29
C MET A 10 -4.41 4.81 -14.30
N LEU A 11 -4.08 3.60 -14.78
CA LEU A 11 -3.69 2.47 -13.92
C LEU A 11 -2.42 2.78 -13.14
N LYS A 12 -1.43 3.40 -13.76
CA LYS A 12 -0.19 3.83 -13.09
C LYS A 12 -0.46 4.85 -11.98
N THR A 13 -1.44 5.73 -12.17
CA THR A 13 -1.88 6.67 -11.13
C THR A 13 -2.49 5.91 -9.93
N ILE A 14 -3.29 4.87 -10.19
CA ILE A 14 -3.89 4.03 -9.15
C ILE A 14 -2.81 3.22 -8.42
N GLU A 15 -1.82 2.68 -9.13
CA GLU A 15 -0.69 1.98 -8.50
C GLU A 15 0.11 2.90 -7.57
N ASN A 16 0.36 4.14 -7.99
CA ASN A 16 1.04 5.12 -7.15
C ASN A 16 0.22 5.44 -5.90
N LEU A 17 -1.09 5.65 -6.04
CA LEU A 17 -1.98 5.84 -4.90
C LEU A 17 -1.94 4.65 -3.93
N ASN A 18 -1.90 3.42 -4.47
CA ASN A 18 -1.81 2.22 -3.65
C ASN A 18 -0.48 2.15 -2.86
N LYS A 19 0.63 2.56 -3.49
CA LYS A 19 1.93 2.69 -2.82
C LYS A 19 1.88 3.74 -1.71
N ASP A 20 1.25 4.89 -1.98
CA ASP A 20 1.09 5.95 -1.00
C ASP A 20 0.21 5.49 0.18
N PHE A 21 -0.87 4.77 -0.08
CA PHE A 21 -1.71 4.17 0.97
C PHE A 21 -0.95 3.14 1.81
N ALA A 22 -0.02 2.40 1.22
CA ALA A 22 0.82 1.45 1.95
C ALA A 22 1.77 2.13 2.95
N THR A 23 2.12 3.40 2.74
CA THR A 23 2.95 4.17 3.69
C THR A 23 2.20 4.55 4.96
N ILE A 24 0.86 4.54 4.93
CA ILE A 24 0.03 4.92 6.08
C ILE A 24 -0.17 3.70 6.97
N ARG A 25 0.32 3.80 8.21
CA ARG A 25 0.14 2.75 9.23
C ARG A 25 -1.31 2.69 9.68
N THR A 26 -1.91 1.51 9.62
CA THR A 26 -3.30 1.30 10.03
C THR A 26 -3.45 0.92 11.51
N GLY A 27 -2.34 0.76 12.24
CA GLY A 27 -2.35 0.23 13.60
C GLY A 27 -2.60 -1.29 13.68
N ARG A 28 -2.69 -1.96 12.52
CA ARG A 28 -2.80 -3.43 12.44
C ARG A 28 -1.44 -4.08 12.20
N ALA A 29 -1.29 -5.27 12.76
CA ALA A 29 -0.17 -6.13 12.46
C ALA A 29 -0.16 -6.51 10.97
N SER A 30 0.99 -6.36 10.33
CA SER A 30 1.22 -6.76 8.95
C SER A 30 2.64 -7.27 8.79
N SER A 31 2.80 -8.36 8.07
CA SER A 31 4.13 -8.89 7.74
C SER A 31 4.98 -7.93 6.91
N ALA A 32 4.34 -7.00 6.19
CA ALA A 32 5.02 -5.96 5.41
C ALA A 32 5.89 -5.01 6.26
N ILE A 33 5.59 -4.89 7.56
CA ILE A 33 6.42 -4.11 8.50
C ILE A 33 7.83 -4.68 8.59
N LEU A 34 7.98 -5.98 8.42
CA LEU A 34 9.24 -6.72 8.53
C LEU A 34 9.98 -6.91 7.19
N ASP A 35 9.43 -6.47 6.06
CA ASP A 35 10.01 -6.69 4.73
C ASP A 35 11.39 -6.06 4.54
N ARG A 36 11.71 -5.04 5.31
CA ARG A 36 13.00 -4.33 5.25
C ARG A 36 13.97 -4.77 6.32
N VAL A 37 13.60 -5.72 7.19
CA VAL A 37 14.44 -6.20 8.27
C VAL A 37 15.40 -7.26 7.74
N ASN A 38 16.69 -6.97 7.79
CA ASN A 38 17.75 -7.92 7.50
C ASN A 38 18.47 -8.29 8.79
N VAL A 39 18.73 -9.57 8.97
CA VAL A 39 19.41 -10.13 10.14
C VAL A 39 20.82 -10.52 9.76
N GLU A 40 21.79 -10.17 10.56
CA GLU A 40 23.16 -10.68 10.44
C GLU A 40 23.19 -12.15 10.92
N TYR A 41 22.93 -13.04 9.95
CA TYR A 41 22.83 -14.48 10.19
C TYR A 41 24.14 -15.15 9.80
N TYR A 42 24.92 -15.61 10.80
CA TYR A 42 26.24 -16.23 10.63
C TYR A 42 27.21 -15.44 9.73
N GLY A 43 27.20 -14.10 9.87
CA GLY A 43 28.08 -13.19 9.12
C GLY A 43 27.56 -12.73 7.77
N PHE A 44 26.33 -13.12 7.39
CA PHE A 44 25.66 -12.69 6.17
C PHE A 44 24.37 -11.93 6.47
N MET A 45 24.14 -10.82 5.76
CA MET A 45 22.89 -10.07 5.86
C MET A 45 21.80 -10.83 5.12
N THR A 46 20.88 -11.42 5.86
CA THR A 46 19.80 -12.28 5.34
C THR A 46 18.44 -11.66 5.67
N PRO A 47 17.49 -11.60 4.71
CA PRO A 47 16.14 -11.15 5.00
C PRO A 47 15.48 -12.00 6.09
N LEU A 48 14.81 -11.34 7.04
CA LEU A 48 14.16 -12.03 8.17
C LEU A 48 13.22 -13.15 7.73
N ARG A 49 12.54 -12.98 6.60
CA ARG A 49 11.61 -13.98 6.04
C ARG A 49 12.27 -15.28 5.59
N GLU A 50 13.56 -15.24 5.28
CA GLU A 50 14.28 -16.45 4.83
C GLU A 50 14.71 -17.33 6.00
N ILE A 51 14.84 -16.77 7.20
CA ILE A 51 15.29 -17.48 8.41
C ILE A 51 14.19 -17.72 9.44
N SER A 52 12.99 -17.19 9.19
CA SER A 52 11.88 -17.31 10.13
C SER A 52 10.52 -17.38 9.47
N GLN A 53 9.60 -18.04 10.14
CA GLN A 53 8.17 -18.00 9.82
C GLN A 53 7.54 -16.80 10.52
N ILE A 54 6.84 -15.95 9.76
CA ILE A 54 6.12 -14.79 10.26
C ILE A 54 4.63 -15.11 10.24
N SER A 55 3.97 -14.98 11.39
CA SER A 55 2.53 -15.17 11.54
C SER A 55 1.89 -14.01 12.28
N ILE A 56 0.59 -13.82 12.09
CA ILE A 56 -0.20 -12.74 12.69
C ILE A 56 -1.35 -13.41 13.45
N PRO A 57 -1.13 -13.79 14.73
CA PRO A 57 -2.14 -14.48 15.52
C PRO A 57 -3.35 -13.61 15.86
N ASP A 58 -3.17 -12.28 15.93
CA ASP A 58 -4.22 -11.31 16.18
C ASP A 58 -3.94 -9.96 15.46
N ALA A 59 -4.88 -9.04 15.55
CA ALA A 59 -4.83 -7.77 14.82
C ALA A 59 -3.64 -6.85 15.22
N HIS A 60 -3.02 -7.10 16.37
CA HIS A 60 -1.97 -6.24 16.92
C HIS A 60 -0.65 -6.96 17.21
N THR A 61 -0.60 -8.27 17.00
CA THR A 61 0.59 -9.08 17.31
C THR A 61 1.19 -9.68 16.05
N ILE A 62 2.50 -9.49 15.87
CA ILE A 62 3.29 -10.21 14.87
C ILE A 62 4.13 -11.23 15.62
N MET A 63 4.06 -12.49 15.23
CA MET A 63 4.85 -13.58 15.80
C MET A 63 5.90 -14.04 14.80
N ILE A 64 7.15 -14.08 15.24
CA ILE A 64 8.30 -14.49 14.44
C ILE A 64 8.86 -15.76 15.07
N LYS A 65 8.78 -16.86 14.35
CA LYS A 65 9.33 -18.16 14.76
C LYS A 65 10.53 -18.50 13.87
N PRO A 66 11.76 -18.52 14.40
CA PRO A 66 12.93 -18.96 13.63
C PRO A 66 12.77 -20.39 13.15
N TYR A 67 13.30 -20.71 11.98
CA TYR A 67 13.37 -22.11 11.50
C TYR A 67 14.42 -22.90 12.25
N GLU A 68 15.50 -22.25 12.64
CA GLU A 68 16.55 -22.83 13.50
C GLU A 68 16.24 -22.46 14.96
N GLU A 69 16.04 -23.47 15.79
CA GLU A 69 15.78 -23.29 17.21
C GLU A 69 17.09 -22.97 17.95
N GLY A 70 17.07 -21.94 18.79
CA GLY A 70 18.19 -21.57 19.63
C GLY A 70 18.18 -20.12 20.10
N ALA A 71 18.61 -19.92 21.33
CA ALA A 71 18.68 -18.58 21.95
C ALA A 71 19.57 -17.61 21.16
N LYS A 72 20.62 -18.13 20.47
CA LYS A 72 21.53 -17.31 19.66
C LYS A 72 20.83 -16.71 18.46
N VAL A 73 20.01 -17.48 17.74
CA VAL A 73 19.25 -17.02 16.56
C VAL A 73 18.17 -16.02 16.98
N LEU A 74 17.48 -16.29 18.09
CA LEU A 74 16.51 -15.35 18.66
C LEU A 74 17.17 -14.01 19.01
N ALA A 75 18.37 -14.02 19.62
CA ALA A 75 19.11 -12.80 19.94
C ALA A 75 19.54 -12.01 18.70
N MET A 76 19.93 -12.70 17.61
CA MET A 76 20.27 -12.07 16.33
C MET A 76 19.05 -11.38 15.72
N ILE A 77 17.89 -12.03 15.72
CA ILE A 77 16.65 -11.48 15.21
C ILE A 77 16.18 -10.30 16.05
N GLU A 78 16.23 -10.43 17.37
CA GLU A 78 15.85 -9.37 18.31
C GLU A 78 16.70 -8.12 18.10
N LYS A 79 18.02 -8.27 17.97
CA LYS A 79 18.94 -7.18 17.66
C LYS A 79 18.58 -6.50 16.33
N ALA A 80 18.36 -7.27 15.28
CA ALA A 80 18.01 -6.74 13.97
C ALA A 80 16.69 -5.95 13.99
N ILE A 81 15.70 -6.37 14.77
CA ILE A 81 14.44 -5.65 14.95
C ILE A 81 14.64 -4.33 15.68
N VAL A 82 15.46 -4.32 16.72
CA VAL A 82 15.81 -3.08 17.46
C VAL A 82 16.56 -2.12 16.55
N ASP A 83 17.54 -2.60 15.81
CA ASP A 83 18.37 -1.80 14.90
C ASP A 83 17.53 -1.21 13.74
N ALA A 84 16.48 -1.91 13.31
CA ALA A 84 15.55 -1.43 12.27
C ALA A 84 14.62 -0.30 12.74
N GLN A 85 14.62 0.06 14.02
CA GLN A 85 13.85 1.17 14.61
C GLN A 85 12.36 1.17 14.21
N LEU A 86 11.71 0.02 14.30
CA LEU A 86 10.31 -0.14 13.91
C LEU A 86 9.33 0.56 14.87
N GLY A 87 9.81 1.09 16.00
CA GLY A 87 8.99 1.70 17.04
C GLY A 87 8.18 0.69 17.87
N MET A 88 8.61 -0.58 17.85
CA MET A 88 8.01 -1.68 18.61
C MET A 88 9.12 -2.43 19.33
N ALA A 89 8.90 -2.76 20.60
CA ALA A 89 9.81 -3.57 21.37
C ALA A 89 9.60 -5.06 21.10
N PRO A 90 10.63 -5.83 20.74
CA PRO A 90 10.53 -7.27 20.63
C PRO A 90 10.39 -7.91 22.02
N ASN A 91 9.48 -8.87 22.13
CA ASN A 91 9.28 -9.70 23.31
C ASN A 91 9.67 -11.14 22.96
N ASN A 92 10.75 -11.61 23.56
CA ASN A 92 11.32 -12.95 23.36
C ASN A 92 10.88 -13.87 24.49
N ASP A 93 10.16 -14.93 24.18
CA ASP A 93 9.70 -15.93 25.14
C ASP A 93 10.57 -17.19 25.18
N GLY A 94 11.71 -17.18 24.47
CA GLY A 94 12.65 -18.30 24.39
C GLY A 94 12.43 -19.24 23.21
N SER A 95 11.30 -19.14 22.51
CA SER A 95 10.98 -19.95 21.32
C SER A 95 10.54 -19.09 20.12
N VAL A 96 9.85 -17.98 20.40
CA VAL A 96 9.37 -17.03 19.38
C VAL A 96 9.58 -15.60 19.84
N ILE A 97 9.62 -14.68 18.89
CA ILE A 97 9.63 -13.24 19.16
C ILE A 97 8.26 -12.69 18.79
N ARG A 98 7.67 -11.93 19.71
CA ARG A 98 6.40 -11.24 19.52
C ARG A 98 6.61 -9.74 19.46
N LEU A 99 5.98 -9.12 18.46
CA LEU A 99 5.94 -7.67 18.31
C LEU A 99 4.51 -7.20 18.50
N ASN A 100 4.29 -6.30 19.44
CA ASN A 100 3.01 -5.66 19.63
C ASN A 100 2.99 -4.36 18.81
N VAL A 101 2.07 -4.30 17.86
CA VAL A 101 1.81 -3.10 17.06
C VAL A 101 0.91 -2.18 17.88
N PRO A 102 1.37 -0.97 18.24
CA PRO A 102 0.54 -0.05 19.03
C PRO A 102 -0.70 0.35 18.22
N SER A 103 -1.87 0.31 18.88
CA SER A 103 -3.11 0.79 18.29
C SER A 103 -3.03 2.31 18.08
N LEU A 104 -3.69 2.78 17.01
CA LEU A 104 -3.82 4.21 16.76
C LEU A 104 -4.82 4.82 17.75
N THR A 105 -4.53 6.02 18.25
CA THR A 105 -5.49 6.84 18.97
C THR A 105 -6.60 7.29 18.02
N GLU A 106 -7.78 7.63 18.54
CA GLU A 106 -8.90 8.11 17.74
C GLU A 106 -8.56 9.37 16.95
N GLU A 107 -7.79 10.28 17.54
CA GLU A 107 -7.29 11.49 16.88
C GLU A 107 -6.38 11.15 15.68
N ARG A 108 -5.44 10.21 15.84
CA ARG A 108 -4.57 9.74 14.77
C ARG A 108 -5.33 9.06 13.65
N ARG A 109 -6.36 8.28 13.96
CA ARG A 109 -7.24 7.67 12.94
C ARG A 109 -7.92 8.74 12.09
N LYS A 110 -8.46 9.80 12.73
CA LYS A 110 -9.10 10.93 12.04
C LYS A 110 -8.11 11.69 11.14
N GLU A 111 -6.88 11.91 11.62
CA GLU A 111 -5.81 12.53 10.81
C GLU A 111 -5.46 11.68 9.59
N PHE A 112 -5.30 10.37 9.76
CA PHE A 112 -4.99 9.48 8.65
C PHE A 112 -6.14 9.38 7.65
N CYS A 113 -7.40 9.35 8.08
CA CYS A 113 -8.55 9.40 7.17
C CYS A 113 -8.57 10.68 6.34
N LYS A 114 -8.29 11.86 6.94
CA LYS A 114 -8.14 13.11 6.20
C LYS A 114 -7.01 13.05 5.18
N LYS A 115 -5.86 12.48 5.55
CA LYS A 115 -4.71 12.32 4.64
C LYS A 115 -5.06 11.40 3.47
N ILE A 116 -5.74 10.28 3.73
CA ILE A 116 -6.22 9.36 2.69
C ILE A 116 -7.20 10.05 1.75
N GLY A 117 -8.15 10.79 2.27
CA GLY A 117 -9.11 11.57 1.48
C GLY A 117 -8.40 12.56 0.55
N LYS A 118 -7.39 13.28 1.04
CA LYS A 118 -6.59 14.20 0.24
C LYS A 118 -5.83 13.49 -0.89
N MET A 119 -5.13 12.39 -0.58
CA MET A 119 -4.42 11.59 -1.57
C MET A 119 -5.37 11.04 -2.65
N SER A 120 -6.57 10.60 -2.25
CA SER A 120 -7.61 10.12 -3.16
C SER A 120 -8.07 11.22 -4.12
N GLU A 121 -8.33 12.44 -3.62
CA GLU A 121 -8.73 13.56 -4.48
C GLU A 121 -7.60 13.98 -5.44
N GLU A 122 -6.36 14.00 -5.00
CA GLU A 122 -5.20 14.26 -5.87
C GLU A 122 -5.10 13.23 -7.00
N ALA A 123 -5.31 11.95 -6.71
CA ALA A 123 -5.35 10.89 -7.72
C ALA A 123 -6.52 11.08 -8.70
N LYS A 124 -7.72 11.44 -8.22
CA LYS A 124 -8.87 11.73 -9.08
C LYS A 124 -8.63 12.95 -9.98
N VAL A 125 -7.96 13.98 -9.48
CA VAL A 125 -7.56 15.14 -10.29
C VAL A 125 -6.61 14.70 -11.39
N ALA A 126 -5.61 13.86 -11.10
CA ALA A 126 -4.70 13.31 -12.11
C ALA A 126 -5.47 12.51 -13.18
N ILE A 127 -6.41 11.66 -12.79
CA ILE A 127 -7.29 10.91 -13.72
C ILE A 127 -8.09 11.87 -14.61
N ARG A 128 -8.68 12.93 -14.03
CA ARG A 128 -9.44 13.94 -14.81
C ARG A 128 -8.55 14.71 -15.79
N ASN A 129 -7.31 14.98 -15.44
CA ASN A 129 -6.36 15.62 -16.35
C ASN A 129 -5.99 14.69 -17.52
N ILE A 130 -5.71 13.41 -17.26
CA ILE A 130 -5.47 12.41 -18.30
C ILE A 130 -6.66 12.33 -19.26
N ARG A 131 -7.91 12.34 -18.73
CA ARG A 131 -9.12 12.38 -19.55
C ARG A 131 -9.19 13.63 -20.45
N ARG A 132 -8.88 14.82 -19.88
CA ARG A 132 -8.90 16.06 -20.64
C ARG A 132 -7.92 16.02 -21.80
N ASP A 133 -6.69 15.55 -21.53
CA ASP A 133 -5.66 15.40 -22.55
C ASP A 133 -6.09 14.43 -23.66
N ALA A 134 -6.74 13.34 -23.31
CA ALA A 134 -7.28 12.38 -24.27
C ALA A 134 -8.37 13.01 -25.14
N ASN A 135 -9.35 13.68 -24.54
CA ASN A 135 -10.43 14.35 -25.27
C ASN A 135 -9.89 15.46 -26.19
N ASP A 136 -8.90 16.22 -25.74
CA ASP A 136 -8.29 17.28 -26.56
C ASP A 136 -7.57 16.70 -27.79
N GLN A 137 -6.97 15.52 -27.65
CA GLN A 137 -6.35 14.84 -28.79
C GLN A 137 -7.40 14.32 -29.79
N VAL A 138 -8.50 13.71 -29.28
CA VAL A 138 -9.60 13.28 -30.14
C VAL A 138 -10.20 14.45 -30.92
N LYS A 139 -10.42 15.60 -30.25
CA LYS A 139 -10.96 16.79 -30.92
C LYS A 139 -10.02 17.36 -31.99
N LYS A 140 -8.72 17.34 -31.76
CA LYS A 140 -7.71 17.83 -32.71
C LYS A 140 -7.44 16.87 -33.88
N ASP A 141 -7.88 15.63 -33.77
CA ASP A 141 -7.69 14.64 -34.82
C ASP A 141 -8.56 15.03 -36.05
N LYS A 142 -7.87 15.25 -37.17
CA LYS A 142 -8.52 15.64 -38.43
C LYS A 142 -8.97 14.45 -39.28
N ILE A 143 -8.57 13.23 -38.90
CA ILE A 143 -8.87 12.00 -39.63
C ILE A 143 -10.20 11.43 -39.17
N LEU A 144 -10.54 11.60 -37.87
CA LEU A 144 -11.76 11.07 -37.28
C LEU A 144 -13.00 11.87 -37.74
N THR A 145 -14.04 11.14 -38.11
CA THR A 145 -15.38 11.73 -38.33
C THR A 145 -16.01 12.17 -37.00
N GLU A 146 -16.97 13.09 -37.05
CA GLU A 146 -17.64 13.57 -35.83
C GLU A 146 -18.33 12.43 -35.05
N ASP A 147 -18.87 11.43 -35.74
CA ASP A 147 -19.44 10.26 -35.07
C ASP A 147 -18.41 9.37 -34.40
N GLN A 148 -17.23 9.22 -35.01
CA GLN A 148 -16.11 8.50 -34.39
C GLN A 148 -15.60 9.26 -33.17
N LYS A 149 -15.42 10.57 -33.22
CA LYS A 149 -15.04 11.38 -32.07
C LYS A 149 -16.00 11.22 -30.90
N ARG A 150 -17.31 11.27 -31.15
CA ARG A 150 -18.34 11.06 -30.12
C ARG A 150 -18.28 9.67 -29.50
N ARG A 151 -17.96 8.63 -30.28
CA ARG A 151 -17.78 7.27 -29.75
C ARG A 151 -16.57 7.17 -28.87
N GLU A 152 -15.44 7.74 -29.28
CA GLU A 152 -14.20 7.76 -28.49
C GLU A 152 -14.37 8.57 -27.21
N GLU A 153 -15.01 9.74 -27.24
CA GLU A 153 -15.31 10.53 -26.05
C GLU A 153 -16.17 9.76 -25.03
N LYS A 154 -17.14 8.99 -25.51
CA LYS A 154 -17.95 8.12 -24.63
C LYS A 154 -17.13 7.01 -24.00
N GLU A 155 -16.24 6.37 -24.76
CA GLU A 155 -15.39 5.31 -24.24
C GLU A 155 -14.35 5.88 -23.25
N ILE A 156 -13.75 7.04 -23.54
CA ILE A 156 -12.87 7.78 -22.63
C ILE A 156 -13.59 8.08 -21.31
N GLN A 157 -14.85 8.52 -21.37
CA GLN A 157 -15.64 8.80 -20.17
C GLN A 157 -15.91 7.52 -19.38
N LYS A 158 -16.28 6.44 -20.02
CA LYS A 158 -16.54 5.14 -19.40
C LYS A 158 -15.31 4.63 -18.65
N VAL A 159 -14.15 4.62 -19.31
CA VAL A 159 -12.89 4.20 -18.68
C VAL A 159 -12.54 5.11 -17.49
N THR A 160 -12.77 6.41 -17.61
CA THR A 160 -12.53 7.37 -16.52
C THR A 160 -13.41 7.05 -15.31
N ASP A 161 -14.69 6.80 -15.52
CA ASP A 161 -15.64 6.48 -14.44
C ASP A 161 -15.27 5.17 -13.73
N GLU A 162 -14.83 4.16 -14.47
CA GLU A 162 -14.32 2.90 -13.94
C GLU A 162 -13.07 3.13 -13.04
N MET A 163 -12.15 3.99 -13.48
CA MET A 163 -10.93 4.29 -12.70
C MET A 163 -11.24 5.10 -11.43
N ILE A 164 -12.14 6.07 -11.51
CA ILE A 164 -12.60 6.85 -10.34
C ILE A 164 -13.30 5.92 -9.33
N LYS A 165 -14.14 5.01 -9.80
CA LYS A 165 -14.79 4.02 -8.94
C LYS A 165 -13.79 3.13 -8.21
N LYS A 166 -12.73 2.68 -8.89
CA LYS A 166 -11.63 1.92 -8.25
C LYS A 166 -10.95 2.73 -7.14
N ILE A 167 -10.67 4.01 -7.38
CA ILE A 167 -10.08 4.89 -6.36
C ILE A 167 -11.01 5.00 -5.16
N ASP A 168 -12.32 5.20 -5.37
CA ASP A 168 -13.29 5.29 -4.28
C ASP A 168 -13.38 4.00 -3.46
N GLU A 169 -13.37 2.85 -4.11
CA GLU A 169 -13.38 1.53 -3.46
C GLU A 169 -12.12 1.32 -2.62
N MET A 170 -10.93 1.63 -3.18
CA MET A 170 -9.66 1.54 -2.45
C MET A 170 -9.63 2.48 -1.24
N THR A 171 -10.13 3.70 -1.41
CA THR A 171 -10.22 4.70 -0.34
C THR A 171 -11.09 4.22 0.80
N LYS A 172 -12.31 3.74 0.49
CA LYS A 172 -13.23 3.18 1.50
C LYS A 172 -12.66 1.99 2.25
N LEU A 173 -11.98 1.09 1.54
CA LEU A 173 -11.33 -0.07 2.17
C LEU A 173 -10.24 0.39 3.14
N LYS A 174 -9.39 1.34 2.73
CA LYS A 174 -8.31 1.84 3.59
C LYS A 174 -8.83 2.61 4.79
N GLU A 175 -9.87 3.43 4.63
CA GLU A 175 -10.53 4.12 5.74
C GLU A 175 -11.15 3.13 6.73
N LYS A 176 -11.81 2.08 6.22
CA LYS A 176 -12.36 1.01 7.05
C LYS A 176 -11.26 0.30 7.84
N ASP A 177 -10.11 0.01 7.21
CA ASP A 177 -8.98 -0.63 7.89
C ASP A 177 -8.43 0.23 9.04
N ILE A 178 -8.40 1.55 8.88
CA ILE A 178 -7.94 2.46 9.93
C ILE A 178 -8.98 2.55 11.06
N MET A 179 -10.27 2.56 10.74
CA MET A 179 -11.34 2.76 11.71
C MET A 179 -11.77 1.48 12.43
N SER A 180 -11.47 0.30 11.89
CA SER A 180 -11.97 -1.01 12.37
C SER A 180 -11.09 -1.68 13.43
N VAL A 181 -10.25 -0.94 14.14
CA VAL A 181 -9.37 -1.50 15.19
C VAL A 181 -9.91 -1.22 16.57
#